data_9c3d2a6eaf33210146b84c71746b682a
#
_entry.id   9c3d2a6eaf33210146b84c71746b682a
#
_cell.length_a   1.000
_cell.length_b   1.000
_cell.length_c   1.000
_cell.angle_alpha   90.00
_cell.angle_beta   90.00
_cell.angle_gamma   90.00
#
_symmetry.space_group_name_H-M   'P 1'
#
loop_
_entity.id
_entity.type
_entity.pdbx_description
1 polymer ?
#
loop_
_entity_poly.entity_id
_entity_poly.type
_entity_poly.pdbx_seq_one_letter_code
_entity_poly.pdbx_strand_id
1 'polypeptide(L)' 'MEGSGNIYIHKKSGNPYSVVTDNFMFKQNGEWIRGLVLYKTEYDNPDGEYFARTKEDFYNSFELKS' A
#
# COMPACT_ATOMS: atom_id res chain seq x y z
N MET A 1 11.63 -14.64 2.28
CA MET A 1 11.22 -14.12 2.38
C MET A 1 10.38 -13.53 2.67
N GLU A 2 10.38 -13.45 2.96
CA GLU A 2 9.76 -12.99 3.29
C GLU A 2 8.94 -12.05 3.43
N GLY A 3 8.76 -11.38 3.96
CA GLY A 3 7.82 -10.40 4.39
C GLY A 3 7.20 -9.55 3.33
N SER A 4 7.97 -9.19 2.36
CA SER A 4 7.49 -8.39 1.25
C SER A 4 6.51 -9.16 0.37
N GLY A 5 6.35 -10.44 0.61
CA GLY A 5 5.44 -11.25 -0.19
C GLY A 5 4.02 -11.31 0.34
N ASN A 6 3.75 -10.63 1.44
CA ASN A 6 2.42 -10.67 2.03
C ASN A 6 1.39 -9.98 1.14
N ILE A 7 0.26 -10.64 0.96
CA ILE A 7 -0.83 -10.13 0.15
C ILE A 7 -1.89 -9.53 1.09
N TYR A 8 -2.31 -8.33 0.76
CA TYR A 8 -3.40 -7.67 1.47
C TYR A 8 -4.59 -7.53 0.54
N ILE A 9 -5.78 -7.68 1.09
CA ILE A 9 -7.02 -7.59 0.32
C ILE A 9 -7.72 -6.29 0.70
N HIS A 10 -8.06 -5.49 -0.31
CA HIS A 10 -8.83 -4.27 -0.08
C HIS A 10 -10.24 -4.68 0.30
N LYS A 11 -10.67 -4.32 1.50
CA LYS A 11 -11.94 -4.82 2.04
C LYS A 11 -13.13 -4.48 1.17
N LYS A 12 -13.12 -3.29 0.58
CA LYS A 12 -14.25 -2.81 -0.17
C LYS A 12 -14.36 -3.43 -1.54
N SER A 13 -13.23 -3.61 -2.23
CA SER A 13 -13.22 -4.11 -3.59
C SER A 13 -12.87 -5.59 -3.69
N GLY A 14 -12.18 -6.13 -2.70
CA GLY A 14 -11.72 -7.50 -2.74
C GLY A 14 -10.46 -7.71 -3.56
N ASN A 15 -9.86 -6.64 -4.06
CA ASN A 15 -8.69 -6.74 -4.92
C ASN A 15 -7.42 -6.95 -4.10
N PRO A 16 -6.45 -7.72 -4.65
CA PRO A 16 -5.23 -8.02 -3.93
C PRO A 16 -4.13 -6.98 -4.18
N TYR A 17 -3.36 -6.70 -3.15
CA TYR A 17 -2.25 -5.76 -3.20
C TYR A 17 -1.12 -6.31 -2.35
N SER A 18 0.09 -5.81 -2.58
CA SER A 18 1.22 -6.17 -1.73
C SER A 18 1.94 -4.90 -1.30
N VAL A 19 2.48 -4.93 -0.08
CA VAL A 19 3.22 -3.79 0.45
C VAL A 19 4.64 -3.82 -0.13
N VAL A 20 5.05 -2.69 -0.70
CA VAL A 20 6.41 -2.54 -1.19
C VAL A 20 7.32 -2.11 -0.05
N THR A 21 6.90 -1.05 0.66
CA THR A 21 7.65 -0.57 1.81
C THR A 21 6.76 0.35 2.63
N ASP A 22 7.01 0.41 3.92
CA ASP A 22 6.36 1.40 4.78
C ASP A 22 7.40 2.35 5.37
N ASN A 23 8.61 2.34 4.80
CA ASN A 23 9.71 3.15 5.29
C ASN A 23 10.25 4.02 4.16
N PHE A 24 9.50 5.08 3.86
CA PHE A 24 9.89 6.00 2.81
C PHE A 24 9.33 7.38 3.11
N MET A 25 9.85 8.37 2.38
CA MET A 25 9.36 9.73 2.47
C MET A 25 9.23 10.30 1.06
N PHE A 26 8.29 11.23 0.87
CA PHE A 26 8.24 11.98 -0.36
C PHE A 26 8.09 13.46 -0.03
N LYS A 27 8.48 14.29 -0.98
CA LYS A 27 8.46 15.74 -0.78
C LYS A 27 7.28 16.35 -1.49
N GLN A 28 6.52 17.17 -0.77
CA GLN A 28 5.36 17.84 -1.33
C GLN A 28 5.32 19.26 -0.78
N ASN A 29 5.29 20.24 -1.70
CA ASN A 29 5.22 21.65 -1.33
C ASN A 29 6.30 22.06 -0.34
N GLY A 30 7.51 21.53 -0.54
CA GLY A 30 8.64 21.86 0.34
C GLY A 30 8.68 21.09 1.64
N GLU A 31 7.77 20.17 1.86
CA GLU A 31 7.71 19.39 3.10
C GLU A 31 7.91 17.91 2.81
N TRP A 32 8.58 17.24 3.74
CA TRP A 32 8.76 15.79 3.68
C TRP A 32 7.59 15.11 4.38
N ILE A 33 6.95 14.20 3.67
CA ILE A 33 5.81 13.44 4.18
C ILE A 33 6.26 12.02 4.47
N ARG A 34 5.91 11.52 5.66
CA ARG A 34 6.26 10.18 6.10
C ARG A 34 5.07 9.53 6.78
N GLY A 35 5.26 8.28 7.21
CA GLY A 35 4.18 7.56 7.88
C GLY A 35 3.21 6.94 6.91
N LEU A 36 3.70 6.62 5.72
CA LEU A 36 2.88 6.08 4.64
C LEU A 36 3.27 4.65 4.34
N VAL A 37 2.35 3.93 3.70
CA VAL A 37 2.60 2.61 3.15
C VAL A 37 2.56 2.73 1.63
N LEU A 38 3.64 2.31 0.99
CA LEU A 38 3.68 2.20 -0.47
C LEU A 38 3.31 0.77 -0.83
N TYR A 39 2.27 0.62 -1.63
CA TYR A 39 1.79 -0.71 -2.00
C TYR A 39 1.50 -0.75 -3.49
N LYS A 40 1.42 -1.95 -4.02
CA LYS A 40 1.20 -2.12 -5.45
C LYS A 40 0.09 -3.12 -5.68
N THR A 41 -0.52 -3.03 -6.87
CA THR A 41 -1.57 -3.96 -7.26
C THR A 41 -0.97 -5.32 -7.59
N GLU A 42 -1.71 -6.36 -7.24
CA GLU A 42 -1.38 -7.72 -7.67
C GLU A 42 -2.38 -8.18 -8.73
N TYR A 43 -2.96 -7.22 -9.45
CA TYR A 43 -3.87 -7.46 -10.55
C TYR A 43 -3.67 -6.35 -11.56
N ASP A 44 -4.25 -6.52 -12.75
CA ASP A 44 -4.10 -5.56 -13.83
C ASP A 44 -5.04 -4.38 -13.58
N ASN A 45 -4.48 -3.26 -13.13
CA ASN A 45 -5.25 -2.07 -12.76
C ASN A 45 -4.95 -0.94 -13.74
N PRO A 46 -5.94 -0.48 -14.52
CA PRO A 46 -5.70 0.56 -15.51
C PRO A 46 -5.40 1.94 -14.88
N ASP A 47 -5.74 2.12 -13.61
CA ASP A 47 -5.53 3.42 -12.95
C ASP A 47 -4.13 3.61 -12.41
N GLY A 48 -3.32 2.55 -12.40
CA GLY A 48 -1.96 2.64 -11.92
C GLY A 48 -1.53 1.38 -11.19
N GLU A 49 -0.24 1.28 -10.97
CA GLU A 49 0.34 0.10 -10.34
C GLU A 49 0.70 0.33 -8.88
N TYR A 50 1.15 1.54 -8.55
CA TYR A 50 1.65 1.86 -7.21
C TYR A 50 0.78 2.92 -6.56
N PHE A 51 0.53 2.76 -5.26
CA PHE A 51 -0.29 3.66 -4.49
C PHE A 51 0.32 3.84 -3.11
N ALA A 52 -0.07 4.92 -2.43
CA ALA A 52 0.37 5.16 -1.06
C ALA A 52 -0.82 5.64 -0.24
N ARG A 53 -0.86 5.20 1.01
CA ARG A 53 -1.85 5.64 1.99
C ARG A 53 -1.13 5.82 3.31
N THR A 54 -1.73 6.58 4.23
CA THR A 54 -1.20 6.62 5.58
C THR A 54 -1.28 5.21 6.17
N LYS A 55 -0.40 4.93 7.14
CA LYS A 55 -0.42 3.61 7.77
C LYS A 55 -1.78 3.30 8.37
N GLU A 56 -2.37 4.28 9.03
CA GLU A 56 -3.67 4.09 9.65
C GLU A 56 -4.75 3.76 8.61
N ASP A 57 -4.78 4.52 7.54
CA ASP A 57 -5.76 4.30 6.49
C ASP A 57 -5.56 2.96 5.81
N PHE A 58 -4.31 2.60 5.56
CA PHE A 58 -4.03 1.33 4.90
C PHE A 58 -4.52 0.15 5.72
N TYR A 59 -4.16 0.11 7.01
CA TYR A 59 -4.52 -1.04 7.82
C TYR A 59 -5.99 -1.06 8.22
N ASN A 60 -6.68 0.07 8.08
CA ASN A 60 -8.14 0.09 8.25
C ASN A 60 -8.87 -0.37 7.00
N SER A 61 -8.28 -0.19 5.82
CA SER A 61 -8.93 -0.47 4.54
C SER A 61 -8.55 -1.83 3.95
N PHE A 62 -7.49 -2.42 4.43
CA PHE A 62 -6.96 -3.67 3.89
C PHE A 62 -6.83 -4.69 5.01
N GLU A 63 -6.92 -5.96 4.65
CA GLU A 63 -6.64 -7.01 5.63
C GLU A 63 -5.68 -8.01 5.04
N LEU A 64 -4.83 -8.53 5.90
CA LEU A 64 -3.81 -9.48 5.49
C LEU A 64 -4.47 -10.80 5.09
N LYS A 65 -4.11 -11.26 3.91
CA LYS A 65 -4.57 -12.56 3.46
C LYS A 65 -3.70 -13.63 4.08
N SER A 66 -4.30 -14.48 4.85
CA SER A 66 -3.56 -15.54 5.55
C SER A 66 -3.61 -16.86 4.82
#